data_0dff842a5078040e32899ca2c9dfff4b
#
_entry.id   0dff842a5078040e32899ca2c9dfff4b
#
_cell.length_a   1.000
_cell.length_b   1.000
_cell.length_c   1.000
_cell.angle_alpha   90.00
_cell.angle_beta   90.00
_cell.angle_gamma   90.00
#
_symmetry.space_group_name_H-M   'P 1'
#
loop_
_entity.id
_entity.type
_entity.pdbx_description
1 polymer ?
#
loop_
_entity_poly.entity_id
_entity_poly.type
_entity_poly.pdbx_seq_one_letter_code
_entity_poly.pdbx_strand_id
1 'polypeptide(L)' 'MGVIIIREMVGTSPRSWSDAARQAVATAARTVRNIKSVEVVKSTAIVENNEIVEYQVDLKIGFEYEGG' A
#
# COMPACT_ATOMS: atom_id res chain seq x y z
N MET A 1 -13.56 21.67 -6.03
CA MET A 1 -13.82 20.25 -6.28
C MET A 1 -12.56 19.58 -6.72
N GLY A 2 -12.37 18.37 -6.25
CA GLY A 2 -11.15 17.64 -6.55
C GLY A 2 -11.43 16.33 -7.28
N VAL A 3 -10.40 15.77 -7.82
CA VAL A 3 -10.42 14.44 -8.41
C VAL A 3 -9.46 13.58 -7.63
N ILE A 4 -9.93 12.42 -7.20
CA ILE A 4 -9.09 11.44 -6.50
C ILE A 4 -8.76 10.33 -7.49
N ILE A 5 -7.47 10.08 -7.63
CA ILE A 5 -6.98 8.99 -8.47
C ILE A 5 -6.63 7.84 -7.53
N ILE A 6 -7.06 6.64 -7.91
CA ILE A 6 -6.82 5.43 -7.13
C ILE A 6 -5.80 4.58 -7.87
N ARG A 7 -4.77 4.16 -7.14
CA ARG A 7 -3.79 3.19 -7.66
C ARG A 7 -3.69 2.02 -6.71
N GLU A 8 -3.71 0.84 -7.27
CA GLU A 8 -3.59 -0.39 -6.49
C GLU A 8 -2.15 -0.89 -6.50
N MET A 9 -1.69 -1.36 -5.35
CA MET A 9 -0.34 -1.89 -5.22
C MET A 9 -0.28 -2.89 -4.09
N VAL A 10 0.77 -3.71 -4.08
CA VAL A 10 1.00 -4.68 -3.01
C VAL A 10 2.25 -4.27 -2.27
N GLY A 11 2.10 -4.03 -0.97
CA GLY A 11 3.23 -3.81 -0.08
C GLY A 11 3.66 -5.12 0.54
N THR A 12 4.93 -5.26 0.81
CA THR A 12 5.47 -6.45 1.45
C THR A 12 6.36 -6.08 2.62
N SER A 13 6.42 -6.98 3.60
CA SER A 13 7.27 -6.79 4.76
C SER A 13 7.52 -8.14 5.42
N PRO A 14 8.73 -8.38 5.95
CA PRO A 14 8.97 -9.56 6.77
C PRO A 14 8.47 -9.41 8.19
N ARG A 15 7.94 -8.25 8.59
CA ARG A 15 7.61 -7.94 9.97
C ARG A 15 6.12 -7.99 10.29
N SER A 16 5.30 -7.34 9.47
CA SER A 16 3.87 -7.24 9.76
C SER A 16 3.12 -6.67 8.57
N TRP A 17 1.78 -6.82 8.60
CA TRP A 17 0.93 -6.22 7.58
C TRP A 17 0.94 -4.70 7.68
N SER A 18 0.95 -4.15 8.89
CA SER A 18 0.98 -2.71 9.04
C SER A 18 2.29 -2.12 8.50
N ASP A 19 3.41 -2.82 8.71
CA ASP A 19 4.67 -2.37 8.13
C ASP A 19 4.63 -2.46 6.61
N ALA A 20 4.03 -3.53 6.07
CA ALA A 20 3.88 -3.68 4.63
C ALA A 20 3.10 -2.50 4.03
N ALA A 21 2.02 -2.09 4.69
CA ALA A 21 1.23 -0.94 4.23
C ALA A 21 2.04 0.36 4.29
N ARG A 22 2.78 0.56 5.37
CA ARG A 22 3.62 1.75 5.51
C ARG A 22 4.71 1.81 4.46
N GLN A 23 5.32 0.66 4.14
CA GLN A 23 6.34 0.59 3.10
C GLN A 23 5.76 0.96 1.73
N ALA A 24 4.55 0.48 1.44
CA ALA A 24 3.89 0.79 0.18
C ALA A 24 3.62 2.29 0.07
N VAL A 25 3.09 2.90 1.13
CA VAL A 25 2.81 4.33 1.13
C VAL A 25 4.09 5.14 1.00
N ALA A 26 5.14 4.76 1.72
CA ALA A 26 6.42 5.44 1.66
C ALA A 26 7.02 5.38 0.25
N THR A 27 6.90 4.22 -0.40
CA THR A 27 7.39 4.05 -1.77
C THR A 27 6.58 4.91 -2.74
N ALA A 28 5.25 4.88 -2.61
CA ALA A 28 4.39 5.69 -3.48
C ALA A 28 4.66 7.18 -3.29
N ALA A 29 4.95 7.60 -2.06
CA ALA A 29 5.19 9.01 -1.75
C ALA A 29 6.43 9.59 -2.44
N ARG A 30 7.29 8.73 -2.97
CA ARG A 30 8.47 9.21 -3.71
C ARG A 30 8.08 9.88 -5.02
N THR A 31 6.99 9.45 -5.64
CA THR A 31 6.59 9.94 -6.96
C THR A 31 5.19 10.50 -6.98
N VAL A 32 4.40 10.26 -5.95
CA VAL A 32 3.01 10.70 -5.89
C VAL A 32 2.85 11.69 -4.74
N ARG A 33 2.23 12.83 -5.05
CA ARG A 33 1.95 13.86 -4.04
C ARG A 33 0.49 13.81 -3.63
N ASN A 34 0.22 14.36 -2.45
CA ASN A 34 -1.15 14.53 -1.96
C ASN A 34 -1.87 13.20 -1.77
N ILE A 35 -1.16 12.21 -1.22
CA ILE A 35 -1.80 10.96 -0.83
C ILE A 35 -2.78 11.28 0.29
N LYS A 36 -4.04 10.90 0.12
CA LYS A 36 -5.11 11.22 1.06
C LYS A 36 -5.64 10.01 1.78
N SER A 37 -5.55 8.82 1.18
CA SER A 37 -6.15 7.64 1.77
C SER A 37 -5.45 6.38 1.34
N VAL A 38 -5.61 5.36 2.17
CA VAL A 38 -5.15 4.01 1.87
C VAL A 38 -6.28 3.08 2.28
N GLU A 39 -6.70 2.24 1.35
CA GLU A 39 -7.70 1.22 1.62
C GLU A 39 -7.04 -0.14 1.52
N VAL A 40 -7.18 -0.96 2.57
CA VAL A 40 -6.64 -2.32 2.54
C VAL A 40 -7.68 -3.21 1.88
N VAL A 41 -7.30 -3.82 0.75
CA VAL A 41 -8.18 -4.71 0.01
C VAL A 41 -8.12 -6.12 0.60
N LYS A 42 -6.90 -6.61 0.84
CA LYS A 42 -6.71 -7.90 1.50
C LYS A 42 -5.31 -8.00 2.05
N SER A 43 -5.17 -8.89 3.03
CA SER A 43 -3.90 -9.20 3.67
C SER A 43 -3.59 -10.66 3.42
N THR A 44 -2.34 -10.95 3.06
CA THR A 44 -1.89 -12.29 2.73
C THR A 44 -0.57 -12.53 3.45
N ALA A 45 -0.31 -13.76 3.82
CA ALA A 45 0.98 -14.13 4.37
C ALA A 45 1.55 -15.27 3.54
N ILE A 46 2.85 -15.20 3.28
CA ILE A 46 3.57 -16.25 2.57
C ILE A 46 4.14 -17.20 3.62
N VAL A 47 3.91 -18.48 3.43
CA VAL A 47 4.31 -19.52 4.36
C VAL A 47 5.32 -20.43 3.70
N GLU A 48 6.45 -20.66 4.37
CA GLU A 48 7.46 -21.62 3.95
C GLU A 48 7.87 -22.44 5.17
N ASN A 49 7.94 -23.78 5.01
CA ASN A 49 8.27 -24.69 6.08
C ASN A 49 7.38 -24.49 7.32
N ASN A 50 6.07 -24.24 7.06
CA ASN A 50 5.05 -24.05 8.11
C ASN A 50 5.28 -22.78 8.95
N GLU A 51 6.02 -21.82 8.43
CA GLU A 51 6.23 -20.55 9.11
C GLU A 51 5.95 -19.39 8.18
N ILE A 52 5.41 -18.33 8.74
CA ILE A 52 5.18 -17.10 7.96
C ILE A 52 6.53 -16.42 7.75
N VAL A 53 6.87 -16.19 6.48
CA VAL A 53 8.13 -15.54 6.12
C VAL A 53 7.94 -14.16 5.54
N GLU A 54 6.73 -13.84 5.08
CA GLU A 54 6.47 -12.53 4.49
C GLU A 54 5.02 -12.17 4.63
N TYR A 55 4.76 -10.90 4.88
CA TYR A 55 3.42 -10.33 4.93
C TYR A 55 3.21 -9.49 3.69
N GLN A 56 2.05 -9.64 3.05
CA GLN A 56 1.69 -8.87 1.86
C GLN A 56 0.35 -8.19 2.09
N VAL A 57 0.25 -6.94 1.69
CA VAL A 57 -1.00 -6.19 1.77
C VAL A 57 -1.31 -5.63 0.39
N ASP A 58 -2.46 -6.02 -0.15
CA ASP A 58 -2.99 -5.43 -1.36
C ASP A 58 -3.79 -4.21 -0.95
N LEU A 59 -3.38 -3.05 -1.44
CA LEU A 59 -4.04 -1.81 -1.03
C LEU A 59 -4.25 -0.87 -2.21
N LYS A 60 -5.22 0.01 -2.02
CA LYS A 60 -5.51 1.07 -2.97
C LYS A 60 -5.15 2.39 -2.34
N ILE A 61 -4.29 3.14 -3.00
CA ILE A 61 -3.87 4.46 -2.55
C ILE A 61 -4.64 5.49 -3.34
N GLY A 62 -5.33 6.39 -2.60
CA GLY A 62 -6.04 7.49 -3.20
C GLY A 62 -5.24 8.77 -3.04
N PHE A 63 -5.05 9.50 -4.11
CA PHE A 63 -4.37 10.77 -4.04
C PHE A 63 -5.09 11.81 -4.87
N GLU A 64 -4.98 13.06 -4.43
CA GLU A 64 -5.67 14.16 -5.07
C GLU A 64 -4.89 14.60 -6.30
N TYR A 65 -5.58 14.67 -7.42
CA TYR A 65 -4.98 15.11 -8.66
C TYR A 65 -4.90 16.64 -8.68
N GLU A 66 -3.70 17.14 -8.89
CA GLU A 66 -3.50 18.56 -9.08
C GLU A 66 -3.37 18.82 -10.57
N GLY A 67 -4.50 18.88 -11.23
CA GLY A 67 -4.51 19.23 -12.62
C GLY A 67 -4.36 20.72 -12.76
N GLY A 68 -3.32 21.13 -13.34
CA GLY A 68 -3.08 22.54 -13.56
C GLY A 68 -3.99 23.13 -14.62
#